data_affb0b3667dc0c8d243771d6dd1c8c80
#
_entry.id   affb0b3667dc0c8d243771d6dd1c8c80
#
_cell.length_a   1.000
_cell.length_b   1.000
_cell.length_c   1.000
_cell.angle_alpha   90.00
_cell.angle_beta   90.00
_cell.angle_gamma   90.00
#
_symmetry.space_group_name_H-M   'P 1'
#
loop_
_entity.id
_entity.type
_entity.pdbx_description
1 polymer ?
#
loop_
_entity_poly.entity_id
_entity_poly.type
_entity_poly.pdbx_seq_one_letter_code
_entity_poly.pdbx_strand_id
1 'polypeptide(L)'
;MNFLDVLSTDRGASTTRISGVVVGVVTNTQDPAGLGRVKVKFPWLSDSEESFWARVATPMAGKSRGFYFLPEVEDEVLIAFEHGDARFPYVLGSLWNGQDKPPENNDKGENNIRSIKSRSGHVIRLNDKDGEEKIEIMDKDGKNTIVIDTAKNTITMTSDKDITFSASKGTIKLDAQKVEIKSSADTVIEAGAGMEVKATGTMNVKGATVNIN
;
A
#
# COMPACT_ATOMS: atom_id res chain seq x y z
N MET A 1 -30.28 24.22 -9.69
CA MET A 1 -29.60 23.96 -10.98
C MET A 1 -28.82 22.68 -10.76
N ASN A 2 -28.96 21.66 -11.59
CA ASN A 2 -28.23 20.42 -11.41
C ASN A 2 -27.05 20.34 -12.40
N PHE A 3 -26.18 19.36 -12.22
CA PHE A 3 -24.99 19.15 -13.05
C PHE A 3 -25.26 19.13 -14.56
N LEU A 4 -26.38 18.53 -14.97
CA LEU A 4 -26.79 18.49 -16.39
C LEU A 4 -27.24 19.84 -16.90
N ASP A 5 -27.89 20.67 -16.07
CA ASP A 5 -28.34 22.01 -16.46
C ASP A 5 -27.13 22.93 -16.74
N VAL A 6 -26.07 22.83 -15.95
CA VAL A 6 -24.81 23.58 -16.17
C VAL A 6 -24.17 23.21 -17.51
N LEU A 7 -24.13 21.93 -17.85
CA LEU A 7 -23.61 21.46 -19.14
C LEU A 7 -24.43 21.94 -20.34
N SER A 8 -25.74 22.10 -20.17
CA SER A 8 -26.64 22.51 -21.25
C SER A 8 -26.60 24.01 -21.56
N THR A 9 -26.26 24.84 -20.60
CA THR A 9 -26.23 26.32 -20.77
C THR A 9 -25.00 26.79 -21.55
N ASP A 10 -23.90 26.04 -21.58
CA ASP A 10 -22.65 26.49 -22.19
C ASP A 10 -22.50 26.08 -23.67
N ARG A 11 -23.38 25.25 -24.21
CA ARG A 11 -23.32 24.78 -25.61
C ARG A 11 -24.73 24.72 -26.20
N GLY A 12 -25.04 25.68 -27.03
CA GLY A 12 -26.33 25.73 -27.74
C GLY A 12 -26.79 24.37 -28.26
N ALA A 13 -27.92 23.94 -27.83
CA ALA A 13 -28.85 22.86 -28.20
C ALA A 13 -28.37 21.71 -29.13
N SER A 14 -27.17 21.19 -28.95
CA SER A 14 -26.71 19.98 -29.67
C SER A 14 -25.83 19.13 -28.77
N THR A 15 -26.47 18.13 -28.14
CA THR A 15 -25.88 16.97 -27.44
C THR A 15 -24.94 17.31 -26.29
N THR A 16 -25.41 17.11 -25.06
CA THR A 16 -24.73 17.00 -23.76
C THR A 16 -23.62 15.90 -23.74
N ARG A 17 -22.90 15.67 -24.83
CA ARG A 17 -21.84 14.66 -24.90
C ARG A 17 -20.49 15.29 -24.62
N ILE A 18 -19.79 14.74 -23.63
CA ILE A 18 -18.41 15.09 -23.30
C ILE A 18 -17.49 14.08 -23.98
N SER A 19 -16.73 14.52 -24.96
CA SER A 19 -15.77 13.68 -25.68
C SER A 19 -14.40 13.72 -25.01
N GLY A 20 -13.69 12.56 -25.02
CA GLY A 20 -12.38 12.43 -24.44
C GLY A 20 -12.39 12.26 -22.92
N VAL A 21 -11.37 12.79 -22.28
CA VAL A 21 -11.19 12.75 -20.83
C VAL A 21 -11.13 14.16 -20.24
N VAL A 22 -11.50 14.29 -18.99
CA VAL A 22 -11.46 15.57 -18.26
C VAL A 22 -10.86 15.37 -16.88
N VAL A 23 -10.34 16.43 -16.30
CA VAL A 23 -9.85 16.44 -14.93
C VAL A 23 -11.01 16.80 -14.00
N GLY A 24 -11.11 16.07 -12.89
CA GLY A 24 -12.04 16.34 -11.79
C GLY A 24 -11.34 16.23 -10.44
N VAL A 25 -11.96 16.79 -9.41
CA VAL A 25 -11.49 16.72 -8.02
C VAL A 25 -12.52 15.95 -7.20
N VAL A 26 -12.07 14.96 -6.44
CA VAL A 26 -12.95 14.11 -5.61
C VAL A 26 -13.58 14.93 -4.49
N THR A 27 -14.89 14.80 -4.33
CA THR A 27 -15.66 15.52 -3.30
C THR A 27 -16.27 14.57 -2.27
N ASN A 28 -16.57 13.32 -2.65
CA ASN A 28 -17.23 12.37 -1.78
C ASN A 28 -16.84 10.92 -2.12
N THR A 29 -16.46 10.16 -1.12
CA THR A 29 -16.09 8.73 -1.22
C THR A 29 -17.07 7.82 -0.46
N GLN A 30 -18.12 8.38 0.15
CA GLN A 30 -19.11 7.62 0.93
C GLN A 30 -20.25 7.14 0.03
N ASP A 31 -19.96 6.17 -0.83
CA ASP A 31 -20.95 5.59 -1.75
C ASP A 31 -22.05 4.82 -0.96
N PRO A 32 -23.33 5.28 -1.00
CA PRO A 32 -24.41 4.65 -0.24
C PRO A 32 -24.75 3.23 -0.71
N ALA A 33 -24.34 2.84 -1.92
CA ALA A 33 -24.53 1.49 -2.43
C ALA A 33 -23.34 0.55 -2.11
N GLY A 34 -22.26 1.05 -1.50
CA GLY A 34 -21.08 0.25 -1.15
C GLY A 34 -20.32 -0.33 -2.34
N LEU A 35 -20.39 0.32 -3.51
CA LEU A 35 -19.76 -0.14 -4.75
C LEU A 35 -18.38 0.46 -5.00
N GLY A 36 -17.85 1.25 -4.05
CA GLY A 36 -16.55 1.91 -4.17
C GLY A 36 -16.52 3.00 -5.25
N ARG A 37 -17.65 3.70 -5.44
CA ARG A 37 -17.76 4.84 -6.34
C ARG A 37 -17.41 6.13 -5.60
N VAL A 38 -17.10 7.16 -6.35
CA VAL A 38 -16.81 8.49 -5.82
C VAL A 38 -17.64 9.56 -6.53
N LYS A 39 -17.80 10.73 -5.92
CA LYS A 39 -18.28 11.92 -6.61
C LYS A 39 -17.12 12.88 -6.84
N VAL A 40 -17.21 13.64 -7.90
CA VAL A 40 -16.21 14.61 -8.30
C VAL A 40 -16.86 15.94 -8.67
N LYS A 41 -16.15 17.05 -8.47
CA LYS A 41 -16.45 18.34 -9.08
C LYS A 41 -15.53 18.56 -10.27
N PHE A 42 -15.97 19.42 -11.18
CA PHE A 42 -15.21 19.79 -12.38
C PHE A 42 -14.87 21.28 -12.32
N PRO A 43 -13.66 21.69 -11.93
CA PRO A 43 -13.28 23.11 -11.75
C PRO A 43 -13.45 23.96 -13.02
N TRP A 44 -13.37 23.35 -14.19
CA TRP A 44 -13.60 23.99 -15.48
C TRP A 44 -15.08 24.26 -15.80
N LEU A 45 -16.01 23.69 -15.03
CA LEU A 45 -17.46 23.78 -15.28
C LEU A 45 -18.20 24.49 -14.15
N SER A 46 -17.97 24.09 -12.89
CA SER A 46 -18.63 24.66 -11.72
C SER A 46 -17.85 24.35 -10.42
N ASP A 47 -17.81 25.30 -9.51
CA ASP A 47 -17.15 25.12 -8.21
C ASP A 47 -18.02 24.37 -7.19
N SER A 48 -19.33 24.25 -7.42
CA SER A 48 -20.30 23.73 -6.44
C SER A 48 -21.04 22.47 -6.86
N GLU A 49 -21.08 22.16 -8.15
CA GLU A 49 -21.86 21.03 -8.67
C GLU A 49 -21.03 19.74 -8.69
N GLU A 50 -21.61 18.68 -8.13
CA GLU A 50 -21.01 17.34 -8.12
C GLU A 50 -21.52 16.46 -9.26
N SER A 51 -20.66 15.56 -9.72
CA SER A 51 -21.03 14.51 -10.68
C SER A 51 -22.04 13.51 -10.11
N PHE A 52 -22.60 12.68 -10.99
CA PHE A 52 -23.15 11.37 -10.59
C PHE A 52 -22.04 10.52 -9.97
N TRP A 53 -22.41 9.43 -9.26
CA TRP A 53 -21.46 8.48 -8.72
C TRP A 53 -20.59 7.85 -9.80
N ALA A 54 -19.31 8.18 -9.80
CA ALA A 54 -18.33 7.68 -10.76
C ALA A 54 -17.78 6.31 -10.31
N ARG A 55 -17.77 5.33 -11.21
CA ARG A 55 -17.10 4.07 -10.99
C ARG A 55 -15.59 4.26 -11.09
N VAL A 56 -14.82 3.64 -10.20
CA VAL A 56 -13.35 3.72 -10.21
C VAL A 56 -12.80 2.51 -10.98
N ALA A 57 -12.07 2.76 -12.05
CA ALA A 57 -11.33 1.72 -12.77
C ALA A 57 -10.14 1.26 -11.92
N THR A 58 -9.91 -0.04 -11.88
CA THR A 58 -8.82 -0.66 -11.12
C THR A 58 -8.22 -1.81 -11.95
N PRO A 59 -6.92 -2.14 -11.79
CA PRO A 59 -6.28 -3.23 -12.54
C PRO A 59 -6.96 -4.59 -12.40
N MET A 60 -7.62 -4.85 -11.27
CA MET A 60 -8.41 -6.06 -11.06
C MET A 60 -9.60 -5.77 -10.16
N ALA A 61 -10.80 -6.20 -10.58
CA ALA A 61 -12.02 -6.18 -9.77
C ALA A 61 -12.80 -7.49 -9.97
N GLY A 62 -13.39 -8.03 -8.90
CA GLY A 62 -14.22 -9.23 -8.96
C GLY A 62 -14.90 -9.51 -7.61
N LYS A 63 -15.67 -10.60 -7.52
CA LYS A 63 -16.37 -10.97 -6.30
C LYS A 63 -15.39 -11.15 -5.14
N SER A 64 -15.44 -10.26 -4.15
CA SER A 64 -14.60 -10.25 -2.93
C SER A 64 -13.08 -10.26 -3.23
N ARG A 65 -12.64 -9.69 -4.36
CA ARG A 65 -11.22 -9.57 -4.74
C ARG A 65 -10.98 -8.37 -5.63
N GLY A 66 -9.77 -7.81 -5.59
CA GLY A 66 -9.35 -6.70 -6.45
C GLY A 66 -8.28 -5.83 -5.82
N PHE A 67 -7.87 -4.81 -6.54
CA PHE A 67 -7.09 -3.70 -6.00
C PHE A 67 -8.05 -2.65 -5.47
N TYR A 68 -8.00 -2.39 -4.18
CA TYR A 68 -8.86 -1.41 -3.52
C TYR A 68 -8.03 -0.18 -3.11
N PHE A 69 -7.86 0.74 -4.05
CA PHE A 69 -7.19 2.03 -3.89
C PHE A 69 -8.15 3.12 -4.33
N LEU A 70 -9.03 3.55 -3.43
CA LEU A 70 -9.91 4.67 -3.70
C LEU A 70 -9.14 5.97 -3.56
N PRO A 71 -9.39 6.95 -4.45
CA PRO A 71 -8.88 8.30 -4.25
C PRO A 71 -9.49 8.92 -3.01
N GLU A 72 -8.78 9.83 -2.38
CA GLU A 72 -9.24 10.59 -1.22
C GLU A 72 -10.02 11.83 -1.68
N VAL A 73 -10.79 12.44 -0.77
CA VAL A 73 -11.41 13.74 -1.02
C VAL A 73 -10.30 14.77 -1.26
N GLU A 74 -10.50 15.65 -2.26
CA GLU A 74 -9.57 16.63 -2.82
C GLU A 74 -8.51 16.06 -3.77
N ASP A 75 -8.39 14.72 -3.94
CA ASP A 75 -7.52 14.17 -4.98
C ASP A 75 -7.98 14.57 -6.38
N GLU A 76 -7.02 14.89 -7.25
CA GLU A 76 -7.24 15.11 -8.67
C GLU A 76 -7.29 13.78 -9.43
N VAL A 77 -8.31 13.62 -10.27
CA VAL A 77 -8.60 12.38 -10.99
C VAL A 77 -8.91 12.63 -12.46
N LEU A 78 -8.56 11.64 -13.30
CA LEU A 78 -8.89 11.62 -14.71
C LEU A 78 -10.23 10.91 -14.93
N ILE A 79 -11.19 11.60 -15.57
CA ILE A 79 -12.56 11.15 -15.78
C ILE A 79 -12.84 10.93 -17.27
N ALA A 80 -13.48 9.80 -17.58
CA ALA A 80 -14.16 9.57 -18.84
C ALA A 80 -15.65 9.38 -18.61
N PHE A 81 -16.47 9.54 -19.66
CA PHE A 81 -17.91 9.34 -19.62
C PHE A 81 -18.32 8.24 -20.58
N GLU A 82 -19.18 7.31 -20.16
CA GLU A 82 -19.70 6.23 -21.00
C GLU A 82 -20.43 6.81 -22.21
N HIS A 83 -19.93 6.54 -23.39
CA HIS A 83 -20.42 7.13 -24.66
C HIS A 83 -20.55 8.67 -24.63
N GLY A 84 -19.80 9.35 -23.77
CA GLY A 84 -19.85 10.79 -23.60
C GLY A 84 -21.02 11.29 -22.74
N ASP A 85 -21.80 10.40 -22.13
CA ASP A 85 -22.94 10.77 -21.29
C ASP A 85 -22.48 11.11 -19.87
N ALA A 86 -22.65 12.37 -19.47
CA ALA A 86 -22.25 12.88 -18.16
C ALA A 86 -22.89 12.17 -16.95
N ARG A 87 -23.95 11.39 -17.17
CA ARG A 87 -24.61 10.60 -16.12
C ARG A 87 -23.82 9.36 -15.72
N PHE A 88 -22.88 8.91 -16.54
CA PHE A 88 -22.10 7.67 -16.35
C PHE A 88 -20.60 7.95 -16.34
N PRO A 89 -20.09 8.64 -15.30
CA PRO A 89 -18.65 8.93 -15.15
C PRO A 89 -17.86 7.70 -14.71
N TYR A 90 -16.61 7.63 -15.19
CA TYR A 90 -15.60 6.66 -14.78
C TYR A 90 -14.32 7.40 -14.37
N VAL A 91 -13.79 7.14 -13.18
CA VAL A 91 -12.44 7.51 -12.79
C VAL A 91 -11.48 6.51 -13.42
N LEU A 92 -10.60 6.97 -14.28
CA LEU A 92 -9.56 6.16 -14.93
C LEU A 92 -8.29 6.03 -14.09
N GLY A 93 -8.01 7.00 -13.23
CA GLY A 93 -6.87 7.03 -12.33
C GLY A 93 -6.75 8.38 -11.63
N SER A 94 -5.84 8.45 -10.65
CA SER A 94 -5.48 9.68 -9.95
C SER A 94 -4.32 10.38 -10.65
N LEU A 95 -4.21 11.70 -10.50
CA LEU A 95 -3.19 12.53 -11.11
C LEU A 95 -2.40 13.26 -10.03
N TRP A 96 -1.08 13.22 -10.12
CA TRP A 96 -0.26 14.17 -9.39
C TRP A 96 -0.32 15.54 -10.08
N ASN A 97 -0.17 16.60 -9.30
CA ASN A 97 -0.31 17.97 -9.78
C ASN A 97 0.74 18.91 -9.18
N GLY A 98 0.51 20.21 -9.29
CA GLY A 98 1.40 21.24 -8.74
C GLY A 98 1.51 21.24 -7.22
N GLN A 99 0.48 20.80 -6.51
CA GLN A 99 0.41 20.73 -5.04
C GLN A 99 0.74 19.31 -4.54
N ASP A 100 0.08 18.30 -5.07
CA ASP A 100 0.22 16.90 -4.69
C ASP A 100 1.33 16.24 -5.50
N LYS A 101 2.51 16.13 -4.89
CA LYS A 101 3.70 15.58 -5.53
C LYS A 101 3.75 14.06 -5.42
N PRO A 102 4.36 13.35 -6.37
CA PRO A 102 4.60 11.93 -6.24
C PRO A 102 5.46 11.61 -5.01
N PRO A 103 5.29 10.43 -4.40
CA PRO A 103 6.03 10.02 -3.19
C PRO A 103 7.53 9.80 -3.45
N GLU A 104 7.91 9.63 -4.68
CA GLU A 104 9.30 9.46 -5.14
C GLU A 104 9.57 10.46 -6.26
N ASN A 105 10.83 10.89 -6.40
CA ASN A 105 11.25 11.69 -7.55
C ASN A 105 12.15 10.87 -8.48
N ASN A 106 12.25 11.28 -9.71
CA ASN A 106 13.10 10.66 -10.72
C ASN A 106 14.02 11.70 -11.39
N ASP A 107 14.65 12.55 -10.57
CA ASP A 107 15.45 13.71 -11.03
C ASP A 107 16.57 13.33 -11.99
N LYS A 108 17.13 12.13 -11.85
CA LYS A 108 18.17 11.60 -12.73
C LYS A 108 17.66 10.84 -13.94
N GLY A 109 16.35 10.59 -14.03
CA GLY A 109 15.74 9.83 -15.13
C GLY A 109 16.00 8.31 -15.08
N GLU A 110 16.60 7.78 -14.01
CA GLU A 110 16.99 6.37 -13.91
C GLU A 110 15.79 5.44 -13.63
N ASN A 111 14.72 5.96 -13.06
CA ASN A 111 13.47 5.23 -12.76
C ASN A 111 13.68 3.92 -11.98
N ASN A 112 14.54 3.95 -10.97
CA ASN A 112 14.92 2.76 -10.21
C ASN A 112 13.90 2.39 -9.14
N ILE A 113 12.98 3.29 -8.75
CA ILE A 113 12.07 3.07 -7.64
C ILE A 113 10.65 2.80 -8.15
N ARG A 114 10.01 1.79 -7.55
CA ARG A 114 8.57 1.54 -7.60
C ARG A 114 8.07 1.46 -6.18
N SER A 115 7.04 2.24 -5.85
CA SER A 115 6.55 2.27 -4.48
C SER A 115 5.03 2.38 -4.39
N ILE A 116 4.49 1.82 -3.30
CA ILE A 116 3.15 2.09 -2.81
C ILE A 116 3.33 2.78 -1.46
N LYS A 117 2.80 3.99 -1.32
CA LYS A 117 2.87 4.75 -0.07
C LYS A 117 1.46 5.10 0.39
N SER A 118 1.12 4.72 1.61
CA SER A 118 -0.17 5.06 2.20
C SER A 118 -0.18 6.50 2.72
N ARG A 119 -1.38 7.05 2.96
CA ARG A 119 -1.58 8.38 3.53
C ARG A 119 -0.86 8.59 4.86
N SER A 120 -0.78 7.56 5.70
CA SER A 120 -0.08 7.62 6.99
C SER A 120 1.44 7.44 6.88
N GLY A 121 1.96 7.07 5.69
CA GLY A 121 3.40 6.95 5.44
C GLY A 121 3.94 5.52 5.42
N HIS A 122 3.10 4.46 5.51
CA HIS A 122 3.57 3.08 5.30
C HIS A 122 4.00 2.88 3.84
N VAL A 123 5.06 2.12 3.62
CA VAL A 123 5.68 1.96 2.29
C VAL A 123 5.90 0.49 1.95
N ILE A 124 5.58 0.12 0.71
CA ILE A 124 6.12 -1.05 0.03
C ILE A 124 6.93 -0.51 -1.15
N ARG A 125 8.23 -0.84 -1.21
CA ARG A 125 9.15 -0.30 -2.21
C ARG A 125 9.98 -1.40 -2.85
N LEU A 126 10.18 -1.28 -4.16
CA LEU A 126 11.18 -2.02 -4.91
C LEU A 126 12.23 -1.01 -5.41
N ASN A 127 13.49 -1.29 -5.12
CA ASN A 127 14.63 -0.54 -5.65
C ASN A 127 15.37 -1.46 -6.64
N ASP A 128 15.42 -1.05 -7.88
CA ASP A 128 16.07 -1.78 -8.99
C ASP A 128 17.45 -1.18 -9.34
N LYS A 129 17.98 -0.31 -8.50
CA LYS A 129 19.31 0.28 -8.75
C LYS A 129 20.38 -0.78 -8.68
N ASP A 130 21.16 -0.92 -9.75
CA ASP A 130 22.24 -1.90 -9.88
C ASP A 130 23.21 -1.85 -8.69
N GLY A 131 23.42 -3.00 -8.03
CA GLY A 131 24.21 -3.16 -6.83
C GLY A 131 23.55 -2.66 -5.52
N GLU A 132 22.29 -2.17 -5.56
CA GLU A 132 21.53 -1.71 -4.39
C GLU A 132 20.10 -2.28 -4.40
N GLU A 133 19.85 -3.36 -5.15
CA GLU A 133 18.52 -3.93 -5.36
C GLU A 133 17.91 -4.43 -4.05
N LYS A 134 16.66 -4.01 -3.77
CA LYS A 134 15.95 -4.33 -2.53
C LYS A 134 14.45 -4.40 -2.72
N ILE A 135 13.82 -5.23 -1.90
CA ILE A 135 12.38 -5.15 -1.61
C ILE A 135 12.24 -4.72 -0.15
N GLU A 136 11.46 -3.67 0.11
CA GLU A 136 11.31 -3.07 1.42
C GLU A 136 9.84 -2.96 1.80
N ILE A 137 9.48 -3.38 2.99
CA ILE A 137 8.19 -3.09 3.64
C ILE A 137 8.51 -2.33 4.92
N MET A 138 7.95 -1.13 5.07
CA MET A 138 8.27 -0.24 6.18
C MET A 138 7.00 0.37 6.77
N ASP A 139 6.95 0.49 8.07
CA ASP A 139 5.93 1.31 8.71
C ASP A 139 6.23 2.81 8.52
N LYS A 140 5.26 3.66 8.91
CA LYS A 140 5.34 5.11 8.72
C LYS A 140 6.57 5.76 9.33
N ASP A 141 7.08 5.19 10.43
CA ASP A 141 8.19 5.75 11.22
C ASP A 141 9.53 5.07 10.88
N GLY A 142 9.52 4.05 10.01
CA GLY A 142 10.70 3.28 9.60
C GLY A 142 11.30 2.40 10.70
N LYS A 143 10.56 2.18 11.78
CA LYS A 143 11.02 1.41 12.94
C LYS A 143 10.75 -0.09 12.83
N ASN A 144 9.67 -0.45 12.13
CA ASN A 144 9.32 -1.83 11.84
C ASN A 144 9.51 -2.07 10.34
N THR A 145 10.44 -2.97 10.01
CA THR A 145 10.84 -3.18 8.61
C THR A 145 11.00 -4.65 8.28
N ILE A 146 10.73 -4.99 7.02
CA ILE A 146 11.17 -6.23 6.37
C ILE A 146 11.93 -5.81 5.13
N VAL A 147 13.21 -6.19 5.04
CA VAL A 147 14.08 -5.86 3.92
C VAL A 147 14.64 -7.14 3.32
N ILE A 148 14.42 -7.34 2.03
CA ILE A 148 15.11 -8.34 1.21
C ILE A 148 16.15 -7.58 0.40
N ASP A 149 17.42 -7.66 0.80
CA ASP A 149 18.55 -7.03 0.13
C ASP A 149 19.17 -8.05 -0.84
N THR A 150 18.83 -7.93 -2.11
CA THR A 150 19.27 -8.88 -3.16
C THR A 150 20.76 -8.70 -3.44
N ALA A 151 21.27 -7.48 -3.38
CA ALA A 151 22.69 -7.20 -3.60
C ALA A 151 23.59 -7.88 -2.55
N LYS A 152 23.10 -8.03 -1.30
CA LYS A 152 23.80 -8.68 -0.19
C LYS A 152 23.35 -10.11 0.10
N ASN A 153 22.29 -10.59 -0.58
CA ASN A 153 21.62 -11.87 -0.29
C ASN A 153 21.20 -12.01 1.18
N THR A 154 20.56 -10.98 1.75
CA THR A 154 20.10 -10.99 3.15
C THR A 154 18.63 -10.67 3.25
N ILE A 155 17.97 -11.28 4.26
CA ILE A 155 16.63 -10.90 4.70
C ILE A 155 16.74 -10.41 6.13
N THR A 156 16.26 -9.20 6.39
CA THR A 156 16.30 -8.57 7.71
C THR A 156 14.88 -8.22 8.14
N MET A 157 14.51 -8.63 9.36
CA MET A 157 13.28 -8.21 10.03
C MET A 157 13.66 -7.43 11.27
N THR A 158 13.15 -6.21 11.39
CA THR A 158 13.42 -5.32 12.53
C THR A 158 12.11 -4.82 13.13
N SER A 159 12.04 -4.77 14.45
CA SER A 159 10.93 -4.14 15.17
C SER A 159 11.48 -3.31 16.33
N ASP A 160 10.84 -2.17 16.60
CA ASP A 160 11.14 -1.31 17.74
C ASP A 160 10.72 -1.94 19.09
N LYS A 161 9.82 -2.95 19.05
CA LYS A 161 9.33 -3.66 20.23
C LYS A 161 9.42 -5.17 20.05
N ASP A 162 8.30 -5.81 19.75
CA ASP A 162 8.16 -7.26 19.76
C ASP A 162 8.12 -7.84 18.36
N ILE A 163 8.73 -9.00 18.20
CA ILE A 163 8.51 -9.89 17.03
C ILE A 163 7.97 -11.21 17.56
N THR A 164 6.78 -11.59 17.12
CA THR A 164 6.14 -12.86 17.52
C THR A 164 6.11 -13.84 16.36
N PHE A 165 6.65 -15.04 16.56
CA PHE A 165 6.49 -16.19 15.67
C PHE A 165 5.57 -17.20 16.34
N SER A 166 4.43 -17.51 15.72
CA SER A 166 3.44 -18.44 16.28
C SER A 166 2.98 -19.45 15.25
N ALA A 167 3.00 -20.73 15.60
CA ALA A 167 2.50 -21.84 14.80
C ALA A 167 1.66 -22.77 15.67
N SER A 168 0.41 -22.39 16.01
CA SER A 168 -0.45 -23.07 16.99
C SER A 168 -0.75 -24.54 16.68
N LYS A 169 -0.68 -24.96 15.43
CA LYS A 169 -0.91 -26.35 14.97
C LYS A 169 0.22 -26.88 14.10
N GLY A 170 1.37 -26.23 14.13
CA GLY A 170 2.49 -26.55 13.26
C GLY A 170 3.84 -26.46 13.97
N THR A 171 4.90 -26.37 13.22
CA THR A 171 6.29 -26.32 13.70
C THR A 171 6.96 -25.03 13.24
N ILE A 172 7.75 -24.42 14.10
CA ILE A 172 8.73 -23.39 13.73
C ILE A 172 10.09 -24.10 13.62
N LYS A 173 10.70 -24.10 12.42
CA LYS A 173 11.99 -24.73 12.16
C LYS A 173 13.03 -23.67 11.83
N LEU A 174 14.16 -23.69 12.55
CA LEU A 174 15.36 -22.90 12.25
C LEU A 174 16.45 -23.87 11.77
N ASP A 175 16.86 -23.75 10.50
CA ASP A 175 17.84 -24.61 9.88
C ASP A 175 18.88 -23.72 9.19
N ALA A 176 20.10 -23.70 9.72
CA ALA A 176 21.15 -22.81 9.27
C ALA A 176 22.53 -23.40 9.63
N GLN A 177 23.58 -22.97 8.94
CA GLN A 177 24.94 -23.29 9.30
C GLN A 177 25.29 -22.82 10.74
N LYS A 178 24.72 -21.69 11.16
CA LYS A 178 24.88 -21.11 12.53
C LYS A 178 23.60 -20.42 12.97
N VAL A 179 23.19 -20.67 14.18
CA VAL A 179 22.10 -19.93 14.85
C VAL A 179 22.69 -19.18 16.05
N GLU A 180 22.45 -17.89 16.15
CA GLU A 180 22.80 -17.06 17.31
C GLU A 180 21.53 -16.51 17.95
N ILE A 181 21.38 -16.74 19.26
CA ILE A 181 20.30 -16.16 20.08
C ILE A 181 20.97 -15.34 21.16
N LYS A 182 20.71 -14.03 21.17
CA LYS A 182 21.23 -13.09 22.18
C LYS A 182 20.08 -12.35 22.83
N SER A 183 20.10 -12.31 24.15
CA SER A 183 19.20 -11.49 24.96
C SER A 183 20.02 -10.61 25.90
N SER A 184 19.59 -9.39 26.12
CA SER A 184 20.18 -8.48 27.12
C SER A 184 19.58 -8.67 28.52
N ALA A 185 18.49 -9.41 28.61
CA ALA A 185 17.80 -9.74 29.85
C ALA A 185 17.60 -11.27 29.91
N ASP A 186 16.41 -11.73 30.21
CA ASP A 186 16.11 -13.16 30.36
C ASP A 186 15.87 -13.86 29.01
N THR A 187 16.28 -15.11 28.95
CA THR A 187 15.87 -16.04 27.88
C THR A 187 15.12 -17.20 28.53
N VAL A 188 13.86 -17.42 28.12
CA VAL A 188 13.03 -18.53 28.60
C VAL A 188 12.81 -19.51 27.45
N ILE A 189 13.08 -20.79 27.68
CA ILE A 189 12.80 -21.89 26.76
C ILE A 189 12.01 -22.95 27.52
N GLU A 190 10.75 -23.14 27.15
CA GLU A 190 9.85 -24.09 27.80
C GLU A 190 9.34 -25.13 26.82
N ALA A 191 9.17 -26.36 27.28
CA ALA A 191 8.51 -27.42 26.53
C ALA A 191 7.48 -28.11 27.43
N GLY A 192 6.24 -28.22 26.94
CA GLY A 192 5.16 -28.89 27.69
C GLY A 192 5.30 -30.43 27.78
N ALA A 193 6.24 -31.02 27.05
CA ALA A 193 6.55 -32.44 27.10
C ALA A 193 8.07 -32.65 27.20
N GLY A 194 8.74 -32.98 26.14
CA GLY A 194 10.20 -33.21 26.13
C GLY A 194 10.97 -32.08 25.51
N MET A 195 12.17 -31.83 26.01
CA MET A 195 13.15 -30.95 25.37
C MET A 195 14.43 -31.76 25.11
N GLU A 196 14.96 -31.69 23.91
CA GLU A 196 16.22 -32.35 23.57
C GLU A 196 17.21 -31.31 23.08
N VAL A 197 18.40 -31.25 23.68
CA VAL A 197 19.52 -30.40 23.28
C VAL A 197 20.73 -31.31 23.01
N LYS A 198 21.22 -31.34 21.77
CA LYS A 198 22.36 -32.17 21.34
C LYS A 198 23.41 -31.36 20.64
N ALA A 199 24.68 -31.76 20.84
CA ALA A 199 25.83 -31.32 20.05
C ALA A 199 26.67 -32.53 19.68
N THR A 200 27.16 -32.60 18.44
CA THR A 200 28.15 -33.64 18.05
C THR A 200 29.55 -33.32 18.60
N GLY A 201 29.83 -32.07 18.88
CA GLY A 201 31.06 -31.59 19.53
C GLY A 201 30.83 -31.19 20.97
N THR A 202 31.45 -30.10 21.39
CA THR A 202 31.37 -29.61 22.75
C THR A 202 30.10 -28.80 23.00
N MET A 203 29.38 -29.09 24.07
CA MET A 203 28.32 -28.27 24.63
C MET A 203 28.86 -27.53 25.87
N ASN A 204 28.87 -26.21 25.87
CA ASN A 204 29.27 -25.39 27.03
C ASN A 204 28.02 -24.74 27.65
N VAL A 205 27.72 -25.05 28.88
CA VAL A 205 26.70 -24.40 29.69
C VAL A 205 27.41 -23.67 30.80
N LYS A 206 27.28 -22.33 30.87
CA LYS A 206 27.93 -21.50 31.87
C LYS A 206 26.91 -20.57 32.50
N GLY A 207 26.98 -20.43 33.82
CA GLY A 207 26.19 -19.50 34.61
C GLY A 207 26.83 -19.34 35.99
N ALA A 208 26.50 -18.31 36.73
CA ALA A 208 26.91 -18.16 38.14
C ALA A 208 26.35 -19.34 38.97
N THR A 209 25.14 -19.80 38.62
CA THR A 209 24.56 -21.05 39.16
C THR A 209 23.92 -21.81 37.99
N VAL A 210 24.16 -23.11 37.93
CA VAL A 210 23.50 -24.04 36.98
C VAL A 210 22.80 -25.11 37.80
N ASN A 211 21.45 -25.13 37.75
CA ASN A 211 20.65 -26.16 38.45
C ASN A 211 20.21 -27.20 37.39
N ILE A 212 20.50 -28.48 37.66
CA ILE A 212 20.07 -29.61 36.83
C ILE A 212 19.34 -30.57 37.78
N ASN A 213 18.05 -30.77 37.56
CA ASN A 213 17.19 -31.64 38.41
C ASN A 213 16.98 -32.98 37.69
#